data_94f1944a568ade1ad42607e919f93544
#
_entry.id   94f1944a568ade1ad42607e919f93544
#
_cell.length_a   1.000
_cell.length_b   1.000
_cell.length_c   1.000
_cell.angle_alpha   90.00
_cell.angle_beta   90.00
_cell.angle_gamma   90.00
#
_symmetry.space_group_name_H-M   'P 1'
#
loop_
_entity.id
_entity.type
_entity.pdbx_description
1 polymer ?
#
loop_
_entity_poly.entity_id
_entity_poly.type
_entity_poly.pdbx_seq_one_letter_code
_entity_poly.pdbx_strand_id
1 'polypeptide(L)'
;MRTLYVNAMDYGENAGVDAIAHGLSHRLAQADIEMRVMYADFRQTGWREREAEAVRAGVEGGVDAIVVYVLDADQPADAVAEARAAGIPVFCLERPRFAVDGCVVYPNFNHGVYMAEHLSTLLPAGASVGVIGGPDVVDDIELLLGIKHGLDVSPLRLVNDPFDPRYKNDSDVAEGGREKALNLLADFDHLDGLVPYNDETMLGTLEALRETERLGEMKMVSRNGTPKAVEAIRQGLHHGTWDLDCPGIGATVGELVVRQLVGGEQLDGYCAASPIGRMITPENAGRWIPWSERIPYDPLPVGV
;
A
#
# COMPACT_ATOMS: atom_id res chain seq x y z
N MET A 1 -22.36 -11.58 -13.12
CA MET A 1 -21.51 -10.45 -13.57
C MET A 1 -20.06 -10.76 -13.29
N ARG A 2 -19.13 -10.20 -14.07
CA ARG A 2 -17.67 -10.40 -13.89
C ARG A 2 -16.95 -9.06 -13.78
N THR A 3 -16.03 -8.95 -12.84
CA THR A 3 -15.16 -7.79 -12.68
C THR A 3 -13.71 -8.23 -12.87
N LEU A 4 -12.95 -7.50 -13.69
CA LEU A 4 -11.52 -7.67 -13.79
C LEU A 4 -10.81 -6.75 -12.79
N TYR A 5 -9.90 -7.29 -12.00
CA TYR A 5 -8.97 -6.52 -11.19
C TYR A 5 -7.57 -6.56 -11.80
N VAL A 6 -7.04 -5.40 -12.16
CA VAL A 6 -5.66 -5.23 -12.63
C VAL A 6 -4.81 -4.85 -11.42
N ASN A 7 -4.02 -5.81 -10.94
CA ASN A 7 -3.22 -5.68 -9.73
C ASN A 7 -1.78 -5.26 -10.07
N ALA A 8 -1.22 -4.42 -9.24
CA ALA A 8 0.08 -3.79 -9.44
C ALA A 8 1.29 -4.68 -9.09
N MET A 9 1.10 -5.79 -8.39
CA MET A 9 2.14 -6.75 -8.00
C MET A 9 1.65 -8.18 -8.13
N ASP A 10 2.58 -9.11 -8.38
CA ASP A 10 2.29 -10.54 -8.37
C ASP A 10 1.85 -11.01 -6.98
N TYR A 11 0.97 -12.01 -6.94
CA TYR A 11 0.42 -12.55 -5.68
C TYR A 11 1.51 -13.14 -4.78
N GLY A 12 1.45 -12.82 -3.50
CA GLY A 12 2.38 -13.30 -2.48
C GLY A 12 3.60 -12.42 -2.25
N GLU A 13 3.77 -11.36 -3.04
CA GLU A 13 4.94 -10.47 -2.96
C GLU A 13 4.76 -9.36 -1.90
N ASN A 14 3.54 -8.86 -1.73
CA ASN A 14 3.20 -7.85 -0.73
C ASN A 14 1.88 -8.18 -0.04
N ALA A 15 1.92 -8.43 1.26
CA ALA A 15 0.76 -8.85 2.04
C ALA A 15 -0.37 -7.81 2.07
N GLY A 16 -0.06 -6.51 1.99
CA GLY A 16 -1.04 -5.43 1.93
C GLY A 16 -1.81 -5.44 0.62
N VAL A 17 -1.10 -5.56 -0.50
CA VAL A 17 -1.66 -5.64 -1.85
C VAL A 17 -2.57 -6.87 -2.00
N ASP A 18 -2.12 -8.03 -1.50
CA ASP A 18 -2.92 -9.26 -1.49
C ASP A 18 -4.20 -9.10 -0.67
N ALA A 19 -4.10 -8.48 0.51
CA ALA A 19 -5.25 -8.25 1.38
C ALA A 19 -6.30 -7.32 0.75
N ILE A 20 -5.88 -6.33 -0.04
CA ILE A 20 -6.79 -5.48 -0.83
C ILE A 20 -7.53 -6.34 -1.86
N ALA A 21 -6.83 -7.19 -2.61
CA ALA A 21 -7.43 -8.08 -3.60
C ALA A 21 -8.47 -9.04 -2.96
N HIS A 22 -8.15 -9.61 -1.80
CA HIS A 22 -9.09 -10.47 -1.06
C HIS A 22 -10.30 -9.68 -0.54
N GLY A 23 -10.12 -8.45 -0.05
CA GLY A 23 -11.21 -7.58 0.37
C GLY A 23 -12.17 -7.25 -0.77
N LEU A 24 -11.64 -6.91 -1.95
CA LEU A 24 -12.40 -6.68 -3.17
C LEU A 24 -13.17 -7.95 -3.57
N SER A 25 -12.47 -9.09 -3.69
CA SER A 25 -13.08 -10.37 -4.06
C SER A 25 -14.23 -10.76 -3.12
N HIS A 26 -14.01 -10.66 -1.82
CA HIS A 26 -15.02 -10.97 -0.81
C HIS A 26 -16.25 -10.06 -0.94
N ARG A 27 -16.08 -8.75 -1.15
CA ARG A 27 -17.22 -7.82 -1.30
C ARG A 27 -18.00 -8.10 -2.58
N LEU A 28 -17.32 -8.38 -3.69
CA LEU A 28 -17.97 -8.72 -4.96
C LEU A 28 -18.75 -10.04 -4.88
N ALA A 29 -18.17 -11.07 -4.24
CA ALA A 29 -18.83 -12.35 -4.05
C ALA A 29 -20.15 -12.25 -3.26
N GLN A 30 -20.24 -11.34 -2.28
CA GLN A 30 -21.47 -11.05 -1.55
C GLN A 30 -22.60 -10.49 -2.43
N ALA A 31 -22.26 -10.01 -3.63
CA ALA A 31 -23.22 -9.48 -4.61
C ALA A 31 -23.34 -10.39 -5.86
N ASP A 32 -22.89 -11.64 -5.79
CA ASP A 32 -22.86 -12.59 -6.90
C ASP A 32 -22.07 -12.07 -8.13
N ILE A 33 -21.00 -11.34 -7.90
CA ILE A 33 -20.05 -10.86 -8.92
C ILE A 33 -18.77 -11.67 -8.83
N GLU A 34 -18.41 -12.35 -9.91
CA GLU A 34 -17.13 -13.05 -10.03
C GLU A 34 -15.99 -12.04 -10.22
N MET A 35 -14.86 -12.20 -9.50
CA MET A 35 -13.65 -11.43 -9.76
C MET A 35 -12.63 -12.29 -10.50
N ARG A 36 -11.96 -11.69 -11.49
CA ARG A 36 -10.75 -12.19 -12.14
C ARG A 36 -9.62 -11.24 -11.92
N VAL A 37 -8.39 -11.74 -11.85
CA VAL A 37 -7.19 -10.91 -11.60
C VAL A 37 -6.20 -11.04 -12.75
N MET A 38 -5.67 -9.92 -13.21
CA MET A 38 -4.47 -9.84 -14.04
C MET A 38 -3.41 -9.03 -13.31
N TYR A 39 -2.16 -9.43 -13.46
CA TYR A 39 -1.04 -8.80 -12.78
C TYR A 39 -0.21 -7.96 -13.75
N ALA A 40 0.05 -6.70 -13.38
CA ALA A 40 0.93 -5.79 -14.09
C ALA A 40 2.05 -5.34 -13.12
N ASP A 41 2.88 -6.30 -12.69
CA ASP A 41 3.90 -6.08 -11.67
C ASP A 41 4.82 -4.90 -12.03
N PHE A 42 4.73 -3.82 -11.26
CA PHE A 42 5.41 -2.55 -11.51
C PHE A 42 6.94 -2.66 -11.43
N ARG A 43 7.47 -3.69 -10.81
CA ARG A 43 8.91 -3.96 -10.73
C ARG A 43 9.50 -4.46 -12.06
N GLN A 44 8.65 -4.89 -12.97
CA GLN A 44 9.07 -5.43 -14.26
C GLN A 44 9.08 -4.34 -15.34
N THR A 45 10.11 -4.33 -16.18
CA THR A 45 10.17 -3.42 -17.35
C THR A 45 8.92 -3.57 -18.21
N GLY A 46 8.33 -2.47 -18.66
CA GLY A 46 7.12 -2.47 -19.49
C GLY A 46 5.82 -2.75 -18.71
N TRP A 47 5.78 -2.54 -17.42
CA TRP A 47 4.59 -2.78 -16.60
C TRP A 47 3.42 -1.87 -16.98
N ARG A 48 3.67 -0.63 -17.41
CA ARG A 48 2.61 0.30 -17.85
C ARG A 48 1.89 -0.19 -19.09
N GLU A 49 2.64 -0.75 -20.05
CA GLU A 49 2.09 -1.38 -21.24
C GLU A 49 1.25 -2.61 -20.87
N ARG A 50 1.72 -3.46 -19.97
CA ARG A 50 0.96 -4.62 -19.47
C ARG A 50 -0.29 -4.22 -18.69
N GLU A 51 -0.25 -3.16 -17.93
CA GLU A 51 -1.42 -2.61 -17.25
C GLU A 51 -2.49 -2.18 -18.28
N ALA A 52 -2.09 -1.44 -19.31
CA ALA A 52 -2.97 -1.03 -20.40
C ALA A 52 -3.50 -2.24 -21.21
N GLU A 53 -2.65 -3.24 -21.49
CA GLU A 53 -3.03 -4.49 -22.14
C GLU A 53 -4.03 -5.29 -21.30
N ALA A 54 -3.85 -5.35 -19.97
CA ALA A 54 -4.78 -6.01 -19.05
C ALA A 54 -6.17 -5.33 -19.08
N VAL A 55 -6.22 -4.01 -19.09
CA VAL A 55 -7.48 -3.26 -19.23
C VAL A 55 -8.17 -3.59 -20.54
N ARG A 56 -7.43 -3.59 -21.68
CA ARG A 56 -7.97 -3.94 -23.01
C ARG A 56 -8.44 -5.40 -23.08
N ALA A 57 -7.68 -6.33 -22.47
CA ALA A 57 -8.11 -7.72 -22.36
C ALA A 57 -9.46 -7.86 -21.62
N GLY A 58 -9.70 -7.05 -20.58
CA GLY A 58 -11.00 -6.96 -19.93
C GLY A 58 -12.12 -6.53 -20.88
N VAL A 59 -11.86 -5.53 -21.73
CA VAL A 59 -12.82 -5.09 -22.76
C VAL A 59 -13.11 -6.21 -23.75
N GLU A 60 -12.08 -6.85 -24.30
CA GLU A 60 -12.21 -7.97 -25.23
C GLU A 60 -12.92 -9.17 -24.62
N GLY A 61 -12.66 -9.47 -23.33
CA GLY A 61 -13.29 -10.54 -22.57
C GLY A 61 -14.74 -10.25 -22.16
N GLY A 62 -15.24 -9.02 -22.40
CA GLY A 62 -16.62 -8.62 -22.10
C GLY A 62 -16.93 -8.67 -20.60
N VAL A 63 -16.04 -8.16 -19.77
CA VAL A 63 -16.32 -8.02 -18.33
C VAL A 63 -17.31 -6.89 -18.07
N ASP A 64 -18.01 -6.94 -16.95
CA ASP A 64 -19.04 -5.94 -16.59
C ASP A 64 -18.43 -4.71 -15.90
N ALA A 65 -17.22 -4.82 -15.32
CA ALA A 65 -16.47 -3.72 -14.73
C ALA A 65 -14.97 -4.02 -14.70
N ILE A 66 -14.16 -2.98 -14.57
CA ILE A 66 -12.71 -3.08 -14.37
C ILE A 66 -12.32 -2.28 -13.13
N VAL A 67 -11.45 -2.84 -12.29
CA VAL A 67 -10.79 -2.15 -11.17
C VAL A 67 -9.30 -2.12 -11.46
N VAL A 68 -8.65 -0.96 -11.34
CA VAL A 68 -7.21 -0.78 -11.57
C VAL A 68 -6.54 -0.26 -10.30
N TYR A 69 -5.43 -0.87 -9.91
CA TYR A 69 -4.57 -0.29 -8.87
C TYR A 69 -3.59 0.69 -9.52
N VAL A 70 -3.91 1.97 -9.44
CA VAL A 70 -3.18 3.04 -10.13
C VAL A 70 -1.90 3.39 -9.36
N LEU A 71 -0.75 3.05 -9.93
CA LEU A 71 0.56 3.44 -9.41
C LEU A 71 1.15 4.68 -10.13
N ASP A 72 0.72 4.94 -11.36
CA ASP A 72 1.05 6.14 -12.13
C ASP A 72 -0.24 6.91 -12.42
N ALA A 73 -0.34 8.13 -11.90
CA ALA A 73 -1.57 8.92 -12.00
C ALA A 73 -2.02 9.24 -13.44
N ASP A 74 -1.13 9.11 -14.42
CA ASP A 74 -1.37 9.39 -15.83
C ASP A 74 -1.60 8.11 -16.68
N GLN A 75 -1.43 6.93 -16.07
CA GLN A 75 -1.56 5.63 -16.73
C GLN A 75 -2.58 4.73 -16.01
N PRO A 76 -3.28 3.85 -16.74
CA PRO A 76 -3.38 3.63 -18.19
C PRO A 76 -4.52 4.44 -18.86
N ALA A 77 -4.41 5.76 -18.96
CA ALA A 77 -5.46 6.68 -19.37
C ALA A 77 -6.20 6.28 -20.66
N ASP A 78 -5.46 5.94 -21.73
CA ASP A 78 -6.05 5.62 -23.03
C ASP A 78 -6.85 4.31 -22.98
N ALA A 79 -6.32 3.27 -22.35
CA ALA A 79 -7.02 1.99 -22.20
C ALA A 79 -8.30 2.12 -21.35
N VAL A 80 -8.25 2.94 -20.30
CA VAL A 80 -9.44 3.27 -19.49
C VAL A 80 -10.47 4.04 -20.30
N ALA A 81 -10.04 5.00 -21.13
CA ALA A 81 -10.96 5.73 -22.01
C ALA A 81 -11.63 4.79 -23.02
N GLU A 82 -10.88 3.83 -23.59
CA GLU A 82 -11.40 2.78 -24.48
C GLU A 82 -12.45 1.91 -23.76
N ALA A 83 -12.17 1.45 -22.53
CA ALA A 83 -13.10 0.64 -21.73
C ALA A 83 -14.40 1.39 -21.46
N ARG A 84 -14.31 2.64 -21.02
CA ARG A 84 -15.49 3.49 -20.73
C ARG A 84 -16.29 3.80 -22.01
N ALA A 85 -15.62 4.01 -23.15
CA ALA A 85 -16.29 4.18 -24.44
C ALA A 85 -17.03 2.91 -24.90
N ALA A 86 -16.55 1.73 -24.49
CA ALA A 86 -17.24 0.46 -24.68
C ALA A 86 -18.40 0.21 -23.69
N GLY A 87 -18.65 1.13 -22.77
CA GLY A 87 -19.70 1.04 -21.75
C GLY A 87 -19.32 0.22 -20.52
N ILE A 88 -18.05 -0.09 -20.34
CA ILE A 88 -17.53 -0.82 -19.18
C ILE A 88 -17.03 0.20 -18.14
N PRO A 89 -17.66 0.30 -16.95
CA PRO A 89 -17.24 1.21 -15.91
C PRO A 89 -15.88 0.80 -15.36
N VAL A 90 -15.05 1.82 -15.06
CA VAL A 90 -13.70 1.63 -14.52
C VAL A 90 -13.59 2.33 -13.16
N PHE A 91 -13.08 1.59 -12.19
CA PHE A 91 -12.82 2.05 -10.82
C PHE A 91 -11.34 1.97 -10.52
N CYS A 92 -10.85 2.86 -9.66
CA CYS A 92 -9.43 2.88 -9.30
C CYS A 92 -9.22 2.82 -7.78
N LEU A 93 -8.16 2.13 -7.41
CA LEU A 93 -7.47 2.35 -6.15
C LEU A 93 -6.46 3.47 -6.42
N GLU A 94 -6.44 4.48 -5.57
CA GLU A 94 -5.84 5.80 -5.74
C GLU A 94 -6.55 6.68 -6.79
N ARG A 95 -6.23 7.99 -6.74
CA ARG A 95 -6.85 8.97 -7.63
C ARG A 95 -6.02 9.16 -8.89
N PRO A 96 -6.53 8.77 -10.08
CA PRO A 96 -5.88 9.09 -11.33
C PRO A 96 -6.12 10.54 -11.77
N ARG A 97 -5.34 11.02 -12.75
CA ARG A 97 -5.55 12.29 -13.45
C ARG A 97 -6.44 12.18 -14.68
N PHE A 98 -6.91 10.97 -14.99
CA PHE A 98 -7.86 10.69 -16.07
C PHE A 98 -9.24 10.35 -15.53
N ALA A 99 -10.25 10.35 -16.40
CA ALA A 99 -11.64 10.15 -16.01
C ALA A 99 -11.92 8.67 -15.73
N VAL A 100 -12.54 8.39 -14.56
CA VAL A 100 -13.01 7.08 -14.12
C VAL A 100 -14.44 7.19 -13.58
N ASP A 101 -15.10 6.06 -13.36
CA ASP A 101 -16.46 6.05 -12.79
C ASP A 101 -16.41 6.21 -11.27
N GLY A 102 -15.39 5.70 -10.62
CA GLY A 102 -15.16 5.93 -9.19
C GLY A 102 -13.73 5.60 -8.76
N CYS A 103 -13.32 6.12 -7.61
CA CYS A 103 -12.03 5.78 -7.01
C CYS A 103 -12.11 5.72 -5.49
N VAL A 104 -11.14 5.00 -4.89
CA VAL A 104 -10.89 5.00 -3.45
C VAL A 104 -9.57 5.72 -3.22
N VAL A 105 -9.58 6.76 -2.37
CA VAL A 105 -8.38 7.56 -2.07
C VAL A 105 -7.92 7.35 -0.65
N TYR A 106 -6.62 7.29 -0.46
CA TYR A 106 -5.99 7.16 0.85
C TYR A 106 -5.39 8.50 1.27
N PRO A 107 -5.45 8.87 2.55
CA PRO A 107 -4.78 10.08 3.04
C PRO A 107 -3.28 9.80 3.30
N ASN A 108 -2.53 9.38 2.28
CA ASN A 108 -1.14 8.90 2.40
C ASN A 108 -0.23 9.91 3.09
N PHE A 109 -0.33 11.21 2.73
CA PHE A 109 0.41 12.27 3.40
C PHE A 109 0.15 12.29 4.91
N ASN A 110 -1.13 12.20 5.32
CA ASN A 110 -1.48 12.21 6.75
C ASN A 110 -0.96 10.95 7.46
N HIS A 111 -0.97 9.80 6.80
CA HIS A 111 -0.38 8.58 7.38
C HIS A 111 1.10 8.78 7.69
N GLY A 112 1.86 9.41 6.79
CA GLY A 112 3.26 9.77 7.04
C GLY A 112 3.44 10.71 8.23
N VAL A 113 2.59 11.74 8.34
CA VAL A 113 2.59 12.65 9.50
C VAL A 113 2.32 11.88 10.79
N TYR A 114 1.30 11.01 10.82
CA TYR A 114 0.96 10.23 12.03
C TYR A 114 2.07 9.25 12.43
N MET A 115 2.79 8.67 11.47
CA MET A 115 3.96 7.83 11.76
C MET A 115 5.06 8.65 12.43
N ALA A 116 5.38 9.85 11.92
CA ALA A 116 6.38 10.75 12.50
C ALA A 116 5.95 11.26 13.89
N GLU A 117 4.68 11.63 14.07
CA GLU A 117 4.11 12.00 15.37
C GLU A 117 4.26 10.87 16.38
N HIS A 118 3.88 9.65 16.02
CA HIS A 118 4.01 8.52 16.93
C HIS A 118 5.47 8.28 17.31
N LEU A 119 6.40 8.28 16.34
CA LEU A 119 7.83 8.13 16.62
C LEU A 119 8.34 9.23 17.57
N SER A 120 7.85 10.45 17.44
CA SER A 120 8.24 11.57 18.31
C SER A 120 7.80 11.38 19.77
N THR A 121 6.79 10.55 20.03
CA THR A 121 6.41 10.18 21.41
C THR A 121 7.34 9.14 22.04
N LEU A 122 8.12 8.44 21.23
CA LEU A 122 9.00 7.35 21.65
C LEU A 122 10.46 7.79 21.84
N LEU A 123 10.82 8.95 21.32
CA LEU A 123 12.21 9.45 21.25
C LEU A 123 12.37 10.82 21.92
N PRO A 124 13.54 11.11 22.51
CA PRO A 124 13.83 12.43 23.06
C PRO A 124 14.02 13.48 21.95
N ALA A 125 13.83 14.75 22.28
CA ALA A 125 14.14 15.86 21.38
C ALA A 125 15.59 15.83 20.90
N GLY A 126 15.80 16.06 19.60
CA GLY A 126 17.13 16.01 18.95
C GLY A 126 17.56 14.62 18.50
N ALA A 127 16.75 13.57 18.77
CA ALA A 127 17.05 12.21 18.34
C ALA A 127 17.17 12.11 16.81
N SER A 128 18.15 11.32 16.35
CA SER A 128 18.48 11.12 14.93
C SER A 128 17.62 10.04 14.31
N VAL A 129 16.90 10.37 13.25
CA VAL A 129 15.97 9.46 12.57
C VAL A 129 16.38 9.27 11.12
N GLY A 130 16.55 8.00 10.71
CA GLY A 130 16.72 7.61 9.33
C GLY A 130 15.38 7.16 8.72
N VAL A 131 15.19 7.45 7.44
CA VAL A 131 14.00 7.03 6.67
C VAL A 131 14.43 6.16 5.50
N ILE A 132 13.81 4.99 5.33
CA ILE A 132 13.97 4.17 4.15
C ILE A 132 12.73 4.40 3.29
N GLY A 133 12.95 5.02 2.11
CA GLY A 133 11.87 5.36 1.17
C GLY A 133 11.38 4.19 0.35
N GLY A 134 10.29 4.41 -0.38
CA GLY A 134 9.69 3.48 -1.32
C GLY A 134 9.87 3.86 -2.78
N PRO A 135 9.25 3.12 -3.72
CA PRO A 135 9.28 3.41 -5.14
C PRO A 135 8.63 4.75 -5.50
N ASP A 136 8.90 5.24 -6.72
CA ASP A 136 8.32 6.48 -7.26
C ASP A 136 6.90 6.24 -7.79
N VAL A 137 5.99 5.81 -6.90
CA VAL A 137 4.57 5.63 -7.17
C VAL A 137 3.74 6.61 -6.33
N VAL A 138 2.50 6.87 -6.76
CA VAL A 138 1.68 8.00 -6.25
C VAL A 138 1.54 7.95 -4.73
N ASP A 139 1.13 6.82 -4.18
CA ASP A 139 0.83 6.65 -2.76
C ASP A 139 2.08 6.72 -1.87
N ASP A 140 3.21 6.20 -2.34
CA ASP A 140 4.47 6.22 -1.58
C ASP A 140 5.15 7.58 -1.62
N ILE A 141 5.08 8.30 -2.75
CA ILE A 141 5.57 9.69 -2.81
C ILE A 141 4.81 10.56 -1.81
N GLU A 142 3.47 10.48 -1.77
CA GLU A 142 2.66 11.26 -0.82
C GLU A 142 2.97 10.88 0.64
N LEU A 143 3.15 9.58 0.91
CA LEU A 143 3.53 9.08 2.23
C LEU A 143 4.88 9.66 2.67
N LEU A 144 5.90 9.59 1.81
CA LEU A 144 7.25 10.09 2.11
C LEU A 144 7.27 11.60 2.34
N LEU A 145 6.49 12.36 1.57
CA LEU A 145 6.29 13.79 1.82
C LEU A 145 5.66 14.04 3.18
N GLY A 146 4.70 13.21 3.60
CA GLY A 146 4.08 13.27 4.92
C GLY A 146 5.06 12.92 6.05
N ILE A 147 5.86 11.87 5.90
CA ILE A 147 6.90 11.48 6.87
C ILE A 147 7.92 12.63 7.02
N LYS A 148 8.43 13.14 5.89
CA LYS A 148 9.38 14.26 5.90
C LYS A 148 8.79 15.48 6.58
N HIS A 149 7.57 15.88 6.22
CA HIS A 149 6.89 17.02 6.86
C HIS A 149 6.71 16.79 8.37
N GLY A 150 6.23 15.63 8.78
CA GLY A 150 6.02 15.29 10.19
C GLY A 150 7.32 15.32 11.00
N LEU A 151 8.44 14.84 10.42
CA LEU A 151 9.75 14.94 11.05
C LEU A 151 10.26 16.39 11.09
N ASP A 152 10.09 17.17 10.02
CA ASP A 152 10.53 18.58 9.94
C ASP A 152 9.85 19.49 10.99
N VAL A 153 8.56 19.18 11.33
CA VAL A 153 7.84 19.96 12.37
C VAL A 153 7.94 19.34 13.78
N SER A 154 8.52 18.15 13.92
CA SER A 154 8.76 17.48 15.18
C SER A 154 10.08 17.95 15.84
N PRO A 155 10.33 17.60 17.12
CA PRO A 155 11.62 17.84 17.75
C PRO A 155 12.72 16.85 17.30
N LEU A 156 12.45 15.92 16.39
CA LEU A 156 13.39 14.92 15.88
C LEU A 156 14.26 15.50 14.76
N ARG A 157 15.36 14.83 14.43
CA ARG A 157 16.28 15.23 13.37
C ARG A 157 16.35 14.17 12.28
N LEU A 158 15.76 14.45 11.12
CA LEU A 158 15.93 13.62 9.92
C LEU A 158 17.39 13.71 9.45
N VAL A 159 18.04 12.54 9.23
CA VAL A 159 19.47 12.49 8.88
C VAL A 159 19.74 12.25 7.40
N ASN A 160 18.77 11.73 6.64
CA ASN A 160 18.92 11.45 5.20
C ASN A 160 17.74 12.00 4.39
N ASP A 161 17.93 12.13 3.09
CA ASP A 161 16.79 12.37 2.18
C ASP A 161 16.10 11.05 1.86
N PRO A 162 14.80 10.86 2.18
CA PRO A 162 14.07 9.64 1.86
C PRO A 162 13.86 9.41 0.36
N PHE A 163 14.09 10.44 -0.47
CA PHE A 163 14.02 10.35 -1.93
C PHE A 163 15.36 10.02 -2.61
N ASP A 164 16.46 9.95 -1.84
CA ASP A 164 17.74 9.51 -2.38
C ASP A 164 17.68 8.02 -2.76
N PRO A 165 17.99 7.64 -4.03
CA PRO A 165 17.99 6.25 -4.48
C PRO A 165 18.84 5.30 -3.63
N ARG A 166 19.82 5.82 -2.90
CA ARG A 166 20.64 5.05 -1.98
C ARG A 166 19.82 4.41 -0.84
N TYR A 167 18.72 5.07 -0.44
CA TYR A 167 17.87 4.65 0.69
C TYR A 167 16.44 4.30 0.27
N LYS A 168 16.15 4.21 -1.02
CA LYS A 168 14.83 3.84 -1.55
C LYS A 168 14.74 2.35 -1.83
N ASN A 169 13.76 1.69 -1.26
CA ASN A 169 13.37 0.33 -1.58
C ASN A 169 12.41 0.31 -2.78
N ASP A 170 12.95 0.43 -4.00
CA ASP A 170 12.17 0.43 -5.23
C ASP A 170 11.55 -0.95 -5.56
N SER A 171 11.98 -2.01 -4.87
CA SER A 171 11.45 -3.37 -5.08
C SER A 171 10.19 -3.68 -4.28
N ASP A 172 9.89 -2.88 -3.26
CA ASP A 172 8.74 -3.05 -2.35
C ASP A 172 8.67 -4.42 -1.65
N VAL A 173 9.82 -5.08 -1.48
CA VAL A 173 9.94 -6.36 -0.78
C VAL A 173 11.01 -6.30 0.32
N ALA A 174 10.99 -7.29 1.23
CA ALA A 174 11.88 -7.31 2.40
C ALA A 174 13.38 -7.29 2.02
N GLU A 175 13.78 -7.99 0.95
CA GLU A 175 15.20 -8.03 0.52
C GLU A 175 15.73 -6.63 0.16
N GLY A 176 14.93 -5.84 -0.60
CA GLY A 176 15.29 -4.45 -0.88
C GLY A 176 15.33 -3.58 0.38
N GLY A 177 14.39 -3.79 1.29
CA GLY A 177 14.41 -3.13 2.60
C GLY A 177 15.67 -3.41 3.40
N ARG A 178 16.13 -4.69 3.39
CA ARG A 178 17.39 -5.09 4.01
C ARG A 178 18.60 -4.38 3.41
N GLU A 179 18.70 -4.36 2.06
CA GLU A 179 19.78 -3.66 1.36
C GLU A 179 19.84 -2.18 1.75
N LYS A 180 18.72 -1.48 1.73
CA LYS A 180 18.67 -0.05 2.02
C LYS A 180 18.92 0.26 3.50
N ALA A 181 18.48 -0.63 4.40
CA ALA A 181 18.82 -0.52 5.82
C ALA A 181 20.33 -0.66 6.05
N LEU A 182 21.00 -1.61 5.40
CA LEU A 182 22.47 -1.75 5.48
C LEU A 182 23.19 -0.52 4.98
N ASN A 183 22.73 0.10 3.88
CA ASN A 183 23.29 1.36 3.38
C ASN A 183 23.17 2.47 4.42
N LEU A 184 21.98 2.62 5.02
CA LEU A 184 21.71 3.64 6.02
C LEU A 184 22.58 3.44 7.28
N LEU A 185 22.70 2.18 7.75
CA LEU A 185 23.52 1.84 8.90
C LEU A 185 25.03 2.01 8.66
N ALA A 186 25.49 1.91 7.40
CA ALA A 186 26.88 2.14 7.02
C ALA A 186 27.21 3.64 6.93
N ASP A 187 26.25 4.49 6.57
CA ASP A 187 26.45 5.92 6.40
C ASP A 187 26.25 6.72 7.70
N PHE A 188 25.52 6.15 8.67
CA PHE A 188 25.20 6.83 9.94
C PHE A 188 25.53 5.92 11.13
N ASP A 189 26.62 6.24 11.83
CA ASP A 189 27.10 5.47 12.99
C ASP A 189 26.08 5.42 14.13
N HIS A 190 25.26 6.49 14.27
CA HIS A 190 24.26 6.59 15.33
C HIS A 190 22.90 7.01 14.79
N LEU A 191 21.91 6.16 15.06
CA LEU A 191 20.50 6.41 14.81
C LEU A 191 19.69 6.02 16.06
N ASP A 192 18.77 6.90 16.45
CA ASP A 192 17.83 6.65 17.56
C ASP A 192 16.53 6.04 17.05
N GLY A 193 16.15 6.34 15.80
CA GLY A 193 14.94 5.85 15.17
C GLY A 193 15.09 5.57 13.69
N LEU A 194 14.17 4.71 13.20
CA LEU A 194 14.04 4.33 11.79
C LEU A 194 12.57 4.41 11.36
N VAL A 195 12.36 4.89 10.15
CA VAL A 195 11.05 4.87 9.48
C VAL A 195 11.18 4.16 8.13
N PRO A 196 11.08 2.82 8.09
CA PRO A 196 10.79 2.11 6.86
C PRO A 196 9.39 2.53 6.37
N TYR A 197 9.27 2.91 5.08
CA TYR A 197 8.02 3.47 4.57
C TYR A 197 6.83 2.50 4.68
N ASN A 198 7.09 1.18 4.62
CA ASN A 198 6.08 0.14 4.79
C ASN A 198 6.60 -1.08 5.57
N ASP A 199 5.71 -2.03 5.84
CA ASP A 199 6.00 -3.20 6.67
C ASP A 199 6.94 -4.21 5.99
N GLU A 200 6.88 -4.35 4.66
CA GLU A 200 7.80 -5.24 3.95
C GLU A 200 9.24 -4.70 4.05
N THR A 201 9.42 -3.40 3.89
CA THR A 201 10.73 -2.74 4.11
C THR A 201 11.16 -2.85 5.58
N MET A 202 10.22 -2.76 6.52
CA MET A 202 10.51 -2.94 7.96
C MET A 202 11.00 -4.37 8.26
N LEU A 203 10.42 -5.39 7.65
CA LEU A 203 10.88 -6.78 7.83
C LEU A 203 12.33 -6.95 7.38
N GLY A 204 12.69 -6.40 6.21
CA GLY A 204 14.07 -6.38 5.75
C GLY A 204 14.99 -5.56 6.66
N THR A 205 14.50 -4.45 7.19
CA THR A 205 15.26 -3.64 8.16
C THR A 205 15.58 -4.44 9.42
N LEU A 206 14.63 -5.24 9.92
CA LEU A 206 14.89 -6.13 11.07
C LEU A 206 15.98 -7.17 10.77
N GLU A 207 16.05 -7.68 9.54
CA GLU A 207 17.12 -8.60 9.12
C GLU A 207 18.47 -7.89 9.12
N ALA A 208 18.58 -6.69 8.56
CA ALA A 208 19.78 -5.87 8.57
C ALA A 208 20.27 -5.56 10.01
N LEU A 209 19.34 -5.25 10.91
CA LEU A 209 19.64 -4.98 12.31
C LEU A 209 20.16 -6.24 13.05
N ARG A 210 19.66 -7.45 12.71
CA ARG A 210 20.20 -8.70 13.24
C ARG A 210 21.61 -8.95 12.75
N GLU A 211 21.87 -8.78 11.45
CA GLU A 211 23.18 -8.98 10.84
C GLU A 211 24.26 -8.06 11.40
N THR A 212 23.88 -6.83 11.72
CA THR A 212 24.80 -5.82 12.28
C THR A 212 24.82 -5.84 13.81
N GLU A 213 24.15 -6.80 14.47
CA GLU A 213 24.05 -6.93 15.93
C GLU A 213 23.44 -5.68 16.62
N ARG A 214 22.62 -4.90 15.90
CA ARG A 214 22.00 -3.66 16.38
C ARG A 214 20.49 -3.78 16.67
N LEU A 215 19.98 -5.03 16.71
CA LEU A 215 18.57 -5.28 16.96
C LEU A 215 18.14 -4.75 18.36
N GLY A 216 17.10 -3.92 18.39
CA GLY A 216 16.57 -3.32 19.62
C GLY A 216 17.25 -2.01 20.03
N GLU A 217 18.26 -1.52 19.31
CA GLU A 217 18.90 -0.22 19.59
C GLU A 217 18.02 0.98 19.21
N MET A 218 17.17 0.82 18.18
CA MET A 218 16.42 1.91 17.57
C MET A 218 14.92 1.74 17.75
N LYS A 219 14.19 2.87 17.86
CA LYS A 219 12.74 2.87 17.75
C LYS A 219 12.35 2.85 16.27
N MET A 220 11.35 2.05 15.90
CA MET A 220 10.97 1.86 14.51
C MET A 220 9.45 1.90 14.34
N VAL A 221 8.99 2.61 13.29
CA VAL A 221 7.58 2.69 12.88
C VAL A 221 7.46 2.49 11.37
N SER A 222 6.35 1.87 10.93
CA SER A 222 6.07 1.60 9.51
C SER A 222 4.59 1.76 9.18
N ARG A 223 4.18 1.37 7.98
CA ARG A 223 2.81 1.42 7.48
C ARG A 223 2.43 0.05 6.89
N ASN A 224 1.19 -0.26 6.88
CA ASN A 224 0.29 -1.23 6.29
C ASN A 224 -0.49 -2.00 7.36
N GLY A 225 0.10 -2.32 8.53
CA GLY A 225 -0.54 -3.12 9.56
C GLY A 225 -0.54 -4.61 9.23
N THR A 226 0.51 -5.10 8.58
CA THR A 226 0.60 -6.51 8.17
C THR A 226 0.67 -7.45 9.38
N PRO A 227 0.20 -8.71 9.24
CA PRO A 227 0.28 -9.70 10.32
C PRO A 227 1.70 -9.89 10.87
N LYS A 228 2.72 -9.88 9.99
CA LYS A 228 4.13 -10.02 10.40
C LYS A 228 4.63 -8.79 11.17
N ALA A 229 4.22 -7.59 10.78
CA ALA A 229 4.58 -6.36 11.49
C ALA A 229 3.94 -6.32 12.88
N VAL A 230 2.67 -6.69 12.99
CA VAL A 230 1.99 -6.76 14.30
C VAL A 230 2.63 -7.83 15.20
N GLU A 231 3.06 -8.96 14.62
CA GLU A 231 3.80 -9.97 15.39
C GLU A 231 5.16 -9.44 15.86
N ALA A 232 5.89 -8.68 15.02
CA ALA A 232 7.12 -8.02 15.43
C ALA A 232 6.90 -7.02 16.59
N ILE A 233 5.75 -6.32 16.61
CA ILE A 233 5.37 -5.45 17.73
C ILE A 233 5.15 -6.29 19.00
N ARG A 234 4.44 -7.41 18.92
CA ARG A 234 4.21 -8.31 20.07
C ARG A 234 5.52 -8.87 20.65
N GLN A 235 6.51 -9.07 19.80
CA GLN A 235 7.85 -9.52 20.18
C GLN A 235 8.76 -8.38 20.70
N GLY A 236 8.31 -7.13 20.69
CA GLY A 236 9.09 -5.97 21.12
C GLY A 236 10.19 -5.54 20.14
N LEU A 237 10.13 -6.02 18.89
CA LEU A 237 11.11 -5.73 17.83
C LEU A 237 10.71 -4.53 16.98
N HIS A 238 9.44 -4.14 17.00
CA HIS A 238 8.87 -3.04 16.27
C HIS A 238 7.96 -2.21 17.19
N HIS A 239 7.84 -0.90 16.95
CA HIS A 239 7.23 0.00 17.92
C HIS A 239 5.91 0.61 17.46
N GLY A 240 5.57 0.47 16.16
CA GLY A 240 4.28 0.87 15.65
C GLY A 240 4.16 0.66 14.14
N THR A 241 2.99 0.20 13.68
CA THR A 241 2.63 0.20 12.27
C THR A 241 1.28 0.88 12.09
N TRP A 242 1.16 1.75 11.08
CA TRP A 242 -0.12 2.33 10.73
C TRP A 242 -0.93 1.29 9.94
N ASP A 243 -1.95 0.70 10.58
CA ASP A 243 -2.86 -0.27 9.95
C ASP A 243 -3.80 0.46 8.98
N LEU A 244 -3.68 0.19 7.68
CA LEU A 244 -4.52 0.75 6.62
C LEU A 244 -5.90 0.11 6.53
N ASP A 245 -6.13 -1.03 7.21
CA ASP A 245 -7.26 -1.92 6.94
C ASP A 245 -7.34 -2.32 5.44
N CYS A 246 -6.26 -2.89 4.93
CA CYS A 246 -6.15 -3.28 3.51
C CYS A 246 -7.36 -4.07 2.98
N PRO A 247 -7.93 -5.08 3.71
CA PRO A 247 -9.17 -5.70 3.28
C PRO A 247 -10.34 -4.73 3.16
N GLY A 248 -10.46 -3.77 4.07
CA GLY A 248 -11.48 -2.73 4.05
C GLY A 248 -11.34 -1.79 2.84
N ILE A 249 -10.11 -1.51 2.42
CA ILE A 249 -9.84 -0.75 1.19
C ILE A 249 -10.41 -1.50 -0.02
N GLY A 250 -10.07 -2.79 -0.17
CA GLY A 250 -10.60 -3.63 -1.24
C GLY A 250 -12.13 -3.73 -1.20
N ALA A 251 -12.72 -3.89 -0.02
CA ALA A 251 -14.16 -3.88 0.15
C ALA A 251 -14.80 -2.55 -0.25
N THR A 252 -14.13 -1.42 0.01
CA THR A 252 -14.63 -0.08 -0.36
C THR A 252 -14.71 0.10 -1.88
N VAL A 253 -13.67 -0.29 -2.64
CA VAL A 253 -13.76 -0.23 -4.11
C VAL A 253 -14.77 -1.24 -4.64
N GLY A 254 -14.88 -2.42 -4.03
CA GLY A 254 -15.91 -3.40 -4.36
C GLY A 254 -17.33 -2.88 -4.14
N GLU A 255 -17.54 -2.07 -3.09
CA GLU A 255 -18.82 -1.38 -2.87
C GLU A 255 -19.18 -0.41 -4.01
N LEU A 256 -18.21 0.34 -4.54
CA LEU A 256 -18.45 1.22 -5.69
C LEU A 256 -18.87 0.41 -6.92
N VAL A 257 -18.21 -0.70 -7.20
CA VAL A 257 -18.60 -1.63 -8.28
C VAL A 257 -20.03 -2.11 -8.09
N VAL A 258 -20.39 -2.58 -6.88
CA VAL A 258 -21.74 -3.09 -6.58
C VAL A 258 -22.80 -2.00 -6.71
N ARG A 259 -22.56 -0.80 -6.20
CA ARG A 259 -23.48 0.34 -6.32
C ARG A 259 -23.81 0.64 -7.79
N GLN A 260 -22.80 0.60 -8.67
CA GLN A 260 -23.02 0.88 -10.09
C GLN A 260 -23.64 -0.32 -10.82
N LEU A 261 -23.09 -1.53 -10.69
CA LEU A 261 -23.55 -2.69 -11.47
C LEU A 261 -24.88 -3.25 -10.99
N VAL A 262 -25.11 -3.32 -9.67
CA VAL A 262 -26.31 -3.88 -9.06
C VAL A 262 -27.32 -2.80 -8.70
N GLY A 263 -26.85 -1.70 -8.12
CA GLY A 263 -27.68 -0.57 -7.71
C GLY A 263 -28.10 0.35 -8.84
N GLY A 264 -27.45 0.29 -10.01
CA GLY A 264 -27.71 1.19 -11.15
C GLY A 264 -27.34 2.64 -10.91
N GLU A 265 -26.50 2.91 -9.91
CA GLU A 265 -26.05 4.25 -9.55
C GLU A 265 -25.01 4.78 -10.56
N GLN A 266 -25.19 6.01 -11.03
CA GLN A 266 -24.18 6.70 -11.85
C GLN A 266 -23.21 7.43 -10.90
N LEU A 267 -21.97 6.97 -10.79
CA LEU A 267 -21.01 7.51 -9.81
C LEU A 267 -20.23 8.73 -10.33
N ASP A 268 -20.06 8.86 -11.65
CA ASP A 268 -19.48 10.03 -12.35
C ASP A 268 -18.19 10.58 -11.71
N GLY A 269 -17.24 9.69 -11.44
CA GLY A 269 -15.94 10.04 -10.84
C GLY A 269 -16.00 10.22 -9.31
N TYR A 270 -16.97 9.60 -8.66
CA TYR A 270 -17.08 9.65 -7.20
C TYR A 270 -15.82 9.06 -6.53
N CYS A 271 -15.26 9.83 -5.61
CA CYS A 271 -14.12 9.40 -4.81
C CYS A 271 -14.56 9.06 -3.38
N ALA A 272 -14.47 7.79 -3.03
CA ALA A 272 -14.64 7.33 -1.66
C ALA A 272 -13.33 7.51 -0.87
N ALA A 273 -13.43 7.85 0.40
CA ALA A 273 -12.29 7.73 1.30
C ALA A 273 -12.07 6.25 1.67
N SER A 274 -10.81 5.85 1.80
CA SER A 274 -10.46 4.57 2.42
C SER A 274 -10.94 4.49 3.87
N PRO A 275 -11.06 3.29 4.47
CA PRO A 275 -11.26 3.16 5.90
C PRO A 275 -10.25 3.99 6.70
N ILE A 276 -10.70 4.50 7.84
CA ILE A 276 -9.79 5.22 8.75
C ILE A 276 -8.85 4.21 9.39
N GLY A 277 -7.56 4.33 9.09
CA GLY A 277 -6.50 3.54 9.70
C GLY A 277 -6.27 3.90 11.17
N ARG A 278 -5.40 3.14 11.81
CA ARG A 278 -4.97 3.38 13.19
C ARG A 278 -3.53 2.93 13.43
N MET A 279 -2.86 3.58 14.36
CA MET A 279 -1.56 3.10 14.83
C MET A 279 -1.73 1.84 15.68
N ILE A 280 -1.10 0.75 15.27
CA ILE A 280 -0.93 -0.46 16.10
C ILE A 280 0.37 -0.31 16.87
N THR A 281 0.28 -0.43 18.18
CA THR A 281 1.39 -0.25 19.12
C THR A 281 1.45 -1.43 20.10
N PRO A 282 2.48 -1.57 20.94
CA PRO A 282 2.53 -2.62 21.96
C PRO A 282 1.27 -2.68 22.88
N GLU A 283 0.65 -1.52 23.15
CA GLU A 283 -0.51 -1.42 24.05
C GLU A 283 -1.79 -2.00 23.42
N ASN A 284 -1.89 -2.03 22.07
CA ASN A 284 -3.11 -2.47 21.40
C ASN A 284 -2.94 -3.67 20.46
N ALA A 285 -1.70 -4.08 20.15
CA ALA A 285 -1.41 -5.22 19.25
C ALA A 285 -2.07 -6.53 19.70
N GLY A 286 -2.25 -6.74 21.01
CA GLY A 286 -2.93 -7.94 21.53
C GLY A 286 -4.42 -8.04 21.18
N ARG A 287 -5.05 -6.95 20.75
CA ARG A 287 -6.46 -6.88 20.32
C ARG A 287 -6.62 -6.78 18.79
N TRP A 288 -5.51 -6.71 18.06
CA TRP A 288 -5.57 -6.68 16.61
C TRP A 288 -5.93 -8.06 16.05
N ILE A 289 -6.90 -8.09 15.15
CA ILE A 289 -7.38 -9.31 14.50
C ILE A 289 -6.68 -9.43 13.15
N PRO A 290 -6.02 -10.55 12.85
CA PRO A 290 -5.41 -10.79 11.53
C PRO A 290 -6.42 -10.64 10.38
N TRP A 291 -5.97 -10.15 9.25
CA TRP A 291 -6.85 -9.88 8.11
C TRP A 291 -7.59 -11.13 7.61
N SER A 292 -6.90 -12.28 7.55
CA SER A 292 -7.50 -13.58 7.18
C SER A 292 -8.53 -14.13 8.17
N GLU A 293 -8.60 -13.55 9.38
CA GLU A 293 -9.67 -13.84 10.34
C GLU A 293 -10.86 -12.87 10.19
N ARG A 294 -10.69 -11.74 9.49
CA ARG A 294 -11.76 -10.76 9.23
C ARG A 294 -12.56 -11.10 7.99
N ILE A 295 -11.91 -11.65 6.95
CA ILE A 295 -12.49 -12.03 5.66
C ILE A 295 -11.87 -13.34 5.16
N PRO A 296 -12.59 -14.15 4.34
CA PRO A 296 -12.01 -15.30 3.67
C PRO A 296 -10.87 -14.91 2.71
N TYR A 297 -9.83 -15.74 2.67
CA TYR A 297 -8.73 -15.64 1.69
C TYR A 297 -8.88 -16.79 0.69
N ASP A 298 -9.95 -16.74 -0.09
CA ASP A 298 -10.20 -17.70 -1.17
C ASP A 298 -9.22 -17.50 -2.32
N PRO A 299 -8.89 -18.55 -3.11
CA PRO A 299 -8.04 -18.41 -4.28
C PRO A 299 -8.58 -17.34 -5.25
N LEU A 300 -7.68 -16.48 -5.75
CA LEU A 300 -8.01 -15.44 -6.71
C LEU A 300 -7.87 -16.01 -8.15
N PRO A 301 -8.99 -16.14 -8.94
CA PRO A 301 -8.90 -16.65 -10.31
C PRO A 301 -8.12 -15.69 -11.21
N VAL A 302 -7.08 -16.20 -11.91
CA VAL A 302 -6.24 -15.42 -12.82
C VAL A 302 -6.80 -15.47 -14.25
N GLY A 303 -6.66 -14.35 -14.99
CA GLY A 303 -7.09 -14.19 -16.38
C GLY A 303 -8.35 -13.32 -16.53
N VAL A 304 -8.97 -13.35 -17.72
CA VAL A 304 -10.20 -12.60 -18.05
C VAL A 304 -11.41 -13.53 -18.13
#